data_479ce55660cce4680080d514c3055ccb
#
_entry.id   479ce55660cce4680080d514c3055ccb
#
_cell.length_a   1.000
_cell.length_b   1.000
_cell.length_c   1.000
_cell.angle_alpha   90.00
_cell.angle_beta   90.00
_cell.angle_gamma   90.00
#
_symmetry.space_group_name_H-M   'P 1'
#
loop_
_entity.id
_entity.type
_entity.pdbx_description
1 polymer ?
#
loop_
_entity_poly.entity_id
_entity_poly.type
_entity_poly.pdbx_seq_one_letter_code
_entity_poly.pdbx_strand_id
1 'polypeptide(L)'
;MDIVTEGYLEEFVQNFSVNTKDITKQFEYFANFIVVANLYDANRFQIKDISTGKNAPGIDGIAIIINNRLCTSVEEVKDSIKYNNKLDVEFLFIQSKISSKFEGNDIEGFFRWTKIFFNFEPNKVYTSELNNLICIAKEVYKNSRYFSRYQPKLKLFYVCNGKWTEDVILKTIIDENIVELENKNLFESVEFIPYDVKKVQKMYLKTKLPVEASIIMENTIPLPKIDGVKSAMFTILPFKEFVKLIVDDNDKIKSVFEDNIRGFLGLKDNTVNQDIQKTITEGRTGEFCLLNNGVTVVAEKIIGTGMDITLINYQIVNGCQTSNVLYECRNESDIDKVYVPVKIIETDNNKIQVEVTRATNNQTEVETEQLEALTEYQKELEQYYEALAKKNANALYYERRANQ
;
A
#
# COMPACT_ATOMS: atom_id res chain seq x y z
N MET A 1 -16.28 1.40 24.93
CA MET A 1 -15.44 2.18 24.01
C MET A 1 -15.56 3.65 24.43
N ASP A 2 -14.58 4.51 24.14
CA ASP A 2 -14.79 5.94 24.34
C ASP A 2 -15.64 6.52 23.20
N ILE A 3 -16.34 7.64 23.49
CA ILE A 3 -17.32 8.24 22.58
C ILE A 3 -16.70 8.64 21.23
N VAL A 4 -15.44 9.09 21.20
CA VAL A 4 -14.81 9.53 19.95
C VAL A 4 -14.48 8.35 19.05
N THR A 5 -13.91 7.27 19.63
CA THR A 5 -13.63 6.05 18.89
C THR A 5 -14.90 5.35 18.43
N GLU A 6 -15.98 5.41 19.24
CA GLU A 6 -17.29 4.89 18.86
C GLU A 6 -17.87 5.62 17.64
N GLY A 7 -17.81 6.96 17.62
CA GLY A 7 -18.23 7.75 16.46
C GLY A 7 -17.41 7.45 15.20
N TYR A 8 -16.11 7.25 15.34
CA TYR A 8 -15.26 6.86 14.20
C TYR A 8 -15.56 5.44 13.70
N LEU A 9 -15.87 4.52 14.60
CA LEU A 9 -16.28 3.16 14.24
C LEU A 9 -17.63 3.16 13.50
N GLU A 10 -18.61 3.93 13.95
CA GLU A 10 -19.90 4.07 13.29
C GLU A 10 -19.76 4.64 11.88
N GLU A 11 -18.96 5.69 11.73
CA GLU A 11 -18.65 6.28 10.43
C GLU A 11 -17.95 5.29 9.49
N PHE A 12 -16.96 4.55 9.99
CA PHE A 12 -16.28 3.50 9.24
C PHE A 12 -17.26 2.41 8.78
N VAL A 13 -18.13 1.92 9.67
CA VAL A 13 -19.14 0.91 9.35
C VAL A 13 -20.08 1.37 8.24
N GLN A 14 -20.47 2.65 8.24
CA GLN A 14 -21.30 3.24 7.19
C GLN A 14 -20.54 3.35 5.87
N ASN A 15 -19.35 3.92 5.87
CA ASN A 15 -18.56 4.19 4.67
C ASN A 15 -18.14 2.91 3.94
N PHE A 16 -17.79 1.85 4.68
CA PHE A 16 -17.36 0.58 4.13
C PHE A 16 -18.46 -0.48 4.08
N SER A 17 -19.72 -0.10 4.34
CA SER A 17 -20.88 -0.99 4.29
C SER A 17 -20.66 -2.31 5.06
N VAL A 18 -20.04 -2.23 6.26
CA VAL A 18 -19.69 -3.40 7.07
C VAL A 18 -20.95 -4.11 7.54
N ASN A 19 -21.19 -5.29 7.00
CA ASN A 19 -22.46 -6.02 7.18
C ASN A 19 -22.43 -6.98 8.39
N THR A 20 -22.13 -6.45 9.57
CA THR A 20 -22.24 -7.20 10.85
C THR A 20 -22.75 -6.27 11.95
N LYS A 21 -23.55 -6.84 12.87
CA LYS A 21 -24.03 -6.14 14.08
C LYS A 21 -23.14 -6.39 15.30
N ASP A 22 -22.18 -7.30 15.19
CA ASP A 22 -21.23 -7.60 16.25
C ASP A 22 -20.18 -6.47 16.33
N ILE A 23 -20.24 -5.68 17.38
CA ILE A 23 -19.34 -4.56 17.61
C ILE A 23 -17.87 -5.00 17.73
N THR A 24 -17.63 -6.21 18.23
CA THR A 24 -16.27 -6.77 18.30
C THR A 24 -15.73 -6.97 16.89
N LYS A 25 -16.54 -7.55 16.00
CA LYS A 25 -16.16 -7.79 14.62
C LYS A 25 -16.04 -6.49 13.81
N GLN A 26 -16.89 -5.51 14.10
CA GLN A 26 -16.75 -4.16 13.52
C GLN A 26 -15.41 -3.53 13.93
N PHE A 27 -15.03 -3.63 15.20
CA PHE A 27 -13.77 -3.10 15.70
C PHE A 27 -12.54 -3.84 15.14
N GLU A 28 -12.61 -5.15 14.94
CA GLU A 28 -11.58 -5.91 14.23
C GLU A 28 -11.35 -5.38 12.82
N TYR A 29 -12.42 -5.19 12.05
CA TYR A 29 -12.34 -4.64 10.69
C TYR A 29 -11.82 -3.21 10.68
N PHE A 30 -12.25 -2.39 11.63
CA PHE A 30 -11.75 -1.04 11.81
C PHE A 30 -10.26 -1.02 12.15
N ALA A 31 -9.81 -1.86 13.08
CA ALA A 31 -8.40 -1.99 13.46
C ALA A 31 -7.54 -2.44 12.26
N ASN A 32 -7.99 -3.46 11.53
CA ASN A 32 -7.32 -3.95 10.33
C ASN A 32 -7.19 -2.83 9.29
N PHE A 33 -8.28 -2.09 9.05
CA PHE A 33 -8.27 -0.97 8.11
C PHE A 33 -7.28 0.12 8.52
N ILE A 34 -7.34 0.65 9.75
CA ILE A 34 -6.49 1.75 10.17
C ILE A 34 -5.00 1.39 10.18
N VAL A 35 -4.65 0.14 10.49
CA VAL A 35 -3.25 -0.31 10.44
C VAL A 35 -2.77 -0.39 9.01
N VAL A 36 -3.49 -1.09 8.14
CA VAL A 36 -3.03 -1.33 6.77
C VAL A 36 -3.13 -0.08 5.92
N ALA A 37 -4.19 0.73 6.05
CA ALA A 37 -4.35 1.98 5.30
C ALA A 37 -3.27 3.03 5.61
N ASN A 38 -2.66 3.00 6.80
CA ASN A 38 -1.56 3.90 7.14
C ASN A 38 -0.18 3.43 6.68
N LEU A 39 -0.04 2.16 6.30
CA LEU A 39 1.21 1.53 5.85
C LEU A 39 1.19 1.19 4.37
N TYR A 40 -0.01 1.06 3.84
CA TYR A 40 -0.33 0.74 2.47
C TYR A 40 -1.48 1.65 2.03
N ASP A 41 -1.84 1.70 0.77
CA ASP A 41 -2.91 2.58 0.29
C ASP A 41 -4.30 2.10 0.73
N ALA A 42 -5.09 2.98 1.35
CA ALA A 42 -6.45 2.69 1.79
C ALA A 42 -7.39 2.27 0.65
N ASN A 43 -7.11 2.70 -0.58
CA ASN A 43 -7.93 2.42 -1.77
C ASN A 43 -7.50 1.15 -2.51
N ARG A 44 -6.45 0.46 -2.06
CA ARG A 44 -5.82 -0.67 -2.77
C ARG A 44 -6.06 -2.03 -2.14
N PHE A 45 -6.89 -2.13 -1.11
CA PHE A 45 -7.23 -3.39 -0.49
C PHE A 45 -8.66 -3.39 -0.01
N GLN A 46 -9.23 -4.58 0.10
CA GLN A 46 -10.49 -4.79 0.78
C GLN A 46 -10.23 -5.39 2.16
N ILE A 47 -11.08 -5.06 3.13
CA ILE A 47 -10.91 -5.55 4.51
C ILE A 47 -10.92 -7.09 4.56
N LYS A 48 -11.65 -7.74 3.64
CA LYS A 48 -11.68 -9.21 3.53
C LYS A 48 -10.30 -9.81 3.19
N ASP A 49 -9.47 -9.08 2.44
CA ASP A 49 -8.18 -9.58 1.94
C ASP A 49 -7.13 -9.73 3.04
N ILE A 50 -7.34 -9.03 4.15
CA ILE A 50 -6.46 -9.05 5.32
C ILE A 50 -7.09 -9.72 6.55
N SER A 51 -8.38 -10.02 6.51
CA SER A 51 -9.08 -10.69 7.62
C SER A 51 -8.70 -12.16 7.70
N THR A 52 -8.46 -12.66 8.91
CA THR A 52 -8.18 -14.07 9.17
C THR A 52 -9.42 -14.94 9.28
N GLY A 53 -10.62 -14.35 9.09
CA GLY A 53 -11.90 -15.03 9.13
C GLY A 53 -12.55 -15.08 10.52
N LYS A 54 -13.67 -15.80 10.62
CA LYS A 54 -14.38 -15.97 11.92
C LYS A 54 -13.66 -17.02 12.75
N ASN A 55 -13.48 -16.71 14.04
CA ASN A 55 -12.86 -17.61 15.01
C ASN A 55 -11.41 -17.99 14.71
N ALA A 56 -10.67 -17.18 13.96
CA ALA A 56 -9.22 -17.36 13.88
C ALA A 56 -8.62 -17.09 15.27
N PRO A 57 -7.75 -17.96 15.75
CA PRO A 57 -7.25 -17.81 17.11
C PRO A 57 -6.23 -16.68 17.21
N GLY A 58 -6.52 -15.67 18.04
CA GLY A 58 -5.57 -14.66 18.51
C GLY A 58 -4.91 -13.78 17.45
N ILE A 59 -5.43 -13.77 16.22
CA ILE A 59 -4.97 -12.88 15.13
C ILE A 59 -6.19 -12.47 14.31
N ASP A 60 -6.50 -11.18 14.26
CA ASP A 60 -7.68 -10.65 13.59
C ASP A 60 -7.42 -10.26 12.14
N GLY A 61 -6.18 -9.94 11.82
CA GLY A 61 -5.77 -9.59 10.47
C GLY A 61 -4.30 -9.90 10.19
N ILE A 62 -4.02 -10.26 8.95
CA ILE A 62 -2.67 -10.42 8.42
C ILE A 62 -2.60 -9.77 7.04
N ALA A 63 -1.64 -8.87 6.84
CA ALA A 63 -1.30 -8.36 5.53
C ALA A 63 0.14 -8.80 5.18
N ILE A 64 0.30 -9.39 4.01
CA ILE A 64 1.61 -9.78 3.46
C ILE A 64 1.92 -8.80 2.33
N ILE A 65 2.88 -7.92 2.56
CA ILE A 65 3.28 -6.90 1.59
C ILE A 65 4.54 -7.40 0.89
N ILE A 66 4.49 -7.50 -0.43
CA ILE A 66 5.63 -7.92 -1.26
C ILE A 66 5.90 -6.82 -2.29
N ASN A 67 7.12 -6.29 -2.29
CA ASN A 67 7.52 -5.22 -3.21
C ASN A 67 6.50 -4.04 -3.23
N ASN A 68 6.08 -3.58 -2.04
CA ASN A 68 5.09 -2.53 -1.82
C ASN A 68 3.66 -2.86 -2.35
N ARG A 69 3.29 -4.14 -2.46
CA ARG A 69 1.96 -4.60 -2.85
C ARG A 69 1.41 -5.59 -1.85
N LEU A 70 0.12 -5.48 -1.57
CA LEU A 70 -0.59 -6.51 -0.81
C LEU A 70 -0.64 -7.79 -1.66
N CYS A 71 -0.18 -8.89 -1.08
CA CYS A 71 -0.21 -10.21 -1.69
C CYS A 71 -1.36 -11.03 -1.09
N THR A 72 -2.29 -11.47 -1.93
CA THR A 72 -3.50 -12.19 -1.53
C THR A 72 -3.52 -13.63 -2.03
N SER A 73 -2.59 -14.01 -2.90
CA SER A 73 -2.48 -15.37 -3.46
C SER A 73 -1.04 -15.84 -3.63
N VAL A 74 -0.88 -17.16 -3.73
CA VAL A 74 0.42 -17.80 -4.03
C VAL A 74 0.91 -17.42 -5.43
N GLU A 75 0.01 -17.22 -6.35
CA GLU A 75 0.28 -16.81 -7.74
C GLU A 75 0.95 -15.44 -7.77
N GLU A 76 0.48 -14.49 -6.96
CA GLU A 76 1.07 -13.15 -6.86
C GLU A 76 2.51 -13.18 -6.31
N VAL A 77 2.86 -14.14 -5.45
CA VAL A 77 4.26 -14.35 -5.03
C VAL A 77 5.11 -14.74 -6.24
N LYS A 78 4.63 -15.68 -7.06
CA LYS A 78 5.35 -16.14 -8.26
C LYS A 78 5.47 -15.04 -9.30
N ASP A 79 4.43 -14.25 -9.49
CA ASP A 79 4.43 -13.10 -10.38
C ASP A 79 5.41 -12.03 -9.90
N SER A 80 5.44 -11.75 -8.60
CA SER A 80 6.42 -10.83 -8.02
C SER A 80 7.85 -11.29 -8.29
N ILE A 81 8.13 -12.59 -8.23
CA ILE A 81 9.44 -13.16 -8.57
C ILE A 81 9.69 -13.02 -10.07
N LYS A 82 8.74 -13.41 -10.90
CA LYS A 82 8.87 -13.38 -12.36
C LYS A 82 9.16 -11.98 -12.89
N TYR A 83 8.49 -10.96 -12.35
CA TYR A 83 8.60 -9.60 -12.86
C TYR A 83 9.68 -8.76 -12.17
N ASN A 84 9.99 -9.01 -10.90
CA ASN A 84 10.94 -8.19 -10.14
C ASN A 84 12.26 -8.90 -9.86
N ASN A 85 12.32 -10.23 -10.00
CA ASN A 85 13.46 -11.08 -9.64
C ASN A 85 14.00 -10.80 -8.23
N LYS A 86 13.17 -10.23 -7.38
CA LYS A 86 13.46 -9.95 -5.97
C LYS A 86 12.17 -10.00 -5.15
N LEU A 87 12.32 -10.32 -3.86
CA LEU A 87 11.27 -10.24 -2.86
C LEU A 87 11.74 -9.33 -1.72
N ASP A 88 11.04 -8.21 -1.55
CA ASP A 88 11.10 -7.36 -0.35
C ASP A 88 9.78 -7.56 0.38
N VAL A 89 9.83 -8.20 1.56
CA VAL A 89 8.64 -8.75 2.21
C VAL A 89 8.47 -8.16 3.60
N GLU A 90 7.26 -7.70 3.89
CA GLU A 90 6.83 -7.23 5.20
C GLU A 90 5.56 -7.97 5.62
N PHE A 91 5.58 -8.61 6.79
CA PHE A 91 4.42 -9.24 7.41
C PHE A 91 3.83 -8.29 8.45
N LEU A 92 2.56 -7.94 8.30
CA LEU A 92 1.80 -7.14 9.26
C LEU A 92 0.77 -8.06 9.93
N PHE A 93 0.90 -8.26 11.22
CA PHE A 93 -0.04 -9.02 12.04
C PHE A 93 -0.82 -8.07 12.92
N ILE A 94 -2.12 -8.28 13.04
CA ILE A 94 -3.01 -7.38 13.75
C ILE A 94 -3.87 -8.18 14.72
N GLN A 95 -3.86 -7.76 15.99
CA GLN A 95 -4.79 -8.21 17.01
C GLN A 95 -5.50 -7.00 17.57
N SER A 96 -6.80 -7.07 17.76
CA SER A 96 -7.61 -5.97 18.29
C SER A 96 -8.42 -6.37 19.53
N LYS A 97 -8.60 -5.42 20.43
CA LYS A 97 -9.40 -5.61 21.66
C LYS A 97 -10.17 -4.33 22.00
N ILE A 98 -11.47 -4.48 22.23
CA ILE A 98 -12.32 -3.36 22.71
C ILE A 98 -12.02 -3.02 24.18
N SER A 99 -11.27 -3.86 24.90
CA SER A 99 -10.96 -3.65 26.32
C SER A 99 -10.32 -2.28 26.58
N SER A 100 -10.48 -1.78 27.80
CA SER A 100 -9.87 -0.53 28.24
C SER A 100 -8.42 -0.70 28.75
N LYS A 101 -7.89 -1.93 28.68
CA LYS A 101 -6.55 -2.27 29.17
C LYS A 101 -5.83 -3.20 28.19
N PHE A 102 -4.53 -3.09 28.17
CA PHE A 102 -3.64 -4.04 27.52
C PHE A 102 -3.41 -5.20 28.52
N GLU A 103 -3.83 -6.40 28.14
CA GLU A 103 -3.75 -7.58 29.00
C GLU A 103 -2.57 -8.47 28.58
N GLY A 104 -1.69 -8.83 29.51
CA GLY A 104 -0.50 -9.64 29.22
C GLY A 104 -0.83 -10.99 28.59
N ASN A 105 -1.86 -11.68 29.09
CA ASN A 105 -2.29 -12.98 28.54
C ASN A 105 -2.76 -12.88 27.07
N ASP A 106 -3.43 -11.78 26.69
CA ASP A 106 -3.88 -11.57 25.32
C ASP A 106 -2.68 -11.30 24.39
N ILE A 107 -1.71 -10.50 24.86
CA ILE A 107 -0.46 -10.21 24.14
C ILE A 107 0.34 -11.50 23.98
N GLU A 108 0.50 -12.30 25.02
CA GLU A 108 1.19 -13.59 24.96
C GLU A 108 0.48 -14.57 24.00
N GLY A 109 -0.86 -14.58 24.02
CA GLY A 109 -1.67 -15.33 23.07
C GLY A 109 -1.41 -14.92 21.62
N PHE A 110 -1.32 -13.62 21.35
CA PHE A 110 -1.00 -13.07 20.04
C PHE A 110 0.37 -13.53 19.53
N PHE A 111 1.40 -13.42 20.35
CA PHE A 111 2.73 -13.93 20.03
C PHE A 111 2.74 -15.45 19.81
N ARG A 112 2.04 -16.20 20.63
CA ARG A 112 1.94 -17.66 20.48
C ARG A 112 1.36 -18.05 19.13
N TRP A 113 0.26 -17.43 18.71
CA TRP A 113 -0.37 -17.73 17.43
C TRP A 113 0.48 -17.24 16.25
N THR A 114 1.18 -16.13 16.38
CA THR A 114 2.19 -15.69 15.40
C THR A 114 3.29 -16.74 15.21
N LYS A 115 3.82 -17.30 16.31
CA LYS A 115 4.84 -18.37 16.24
C LYS A 115 4.30 -19.64 15.57
N ILE A 116 3.03 -20.00 15.81
CA ILE A 116 2.35 -21.13 15.18
C ILE A 116 2.16 -20.90 13.68
N PHE A 117 1.76 -19.71 13.27
CA PHE A 117 1.62 -19.35 11.86
C PHE A 117 2.90 -19.62 11.07
N PHE A 118 4.06 -19.24 11.61
CA PHE A 118 5.35 -19.45 10.98
C PHE A 118 5.94 -20.87 11.15
N ASN A 119 5.12 -21.84 11.54
CA ASN A 119 5.42 -23.25 11.31
C ASN A 119 5.02 -23.69 9.89
N PHE A 120 4.28 -22.86 9.16
CA PHE A 120 3.85 -23.09 7.77
C PHE A 120 3.02 -24.36 7.57
N GLU A 121 2.22 -24.72 8.57
CA GLU A 121 1.37 -25.93 8.55
C GLU A 121 -0.11 -25.55 8.46
N PRO A 122 -0.72 -25.59 7.25
CA PRO A 122 -2.17 -25.45 7.10
C PRO A 122 -2.90 -26.54 7.89
N ASN A 123 -4.00 -26.15 8.53
CA ASN A 123 -4.77 -27.06 9.36
C ASN A 123 -6.27 -26.96 9.03
N LYS A 124 -6.99 -28.10 9.01
CA LYS A 124 -8.44 -28.15 8.75
C LYS A 124 -9.27 -27.41 9.80
N VAL A 125 -8.71 -27.15 10.97
CA VAL A 125 -9.37 -26.39 12.06
C VAL A 125 -9.26 -24.86 11.80
N TYR A 126 -8.32 -24.43 10.97
CA TYR A 126 -8.16 -23.02 10.62
C TYR A 126 -9.18 -22.60 9.56
N THR A 127 -9.45 -21.29 9.52
CA THR A 127 -10.27 -20.71 8.46
C THR A 127 -9.60 -20.86 7.08
N SER A 128 -10.39 -20.79 6.02
CA SER A 128 -9.86 -20.79 4.64
C SER A 128 -8.88 -19.63 4.41
N GLU A 129 -9.24 -18.46 4.95
CA GLU A 129 -8.44 -17.24 4.86
C GLU A 129 -7.09 -17.41 5.54
N LEU A 130 -7.06 -17.91 6.78
CA LEU A 130 -5.81 -18.14 7.50
C LEU A 130 -4.93 -19.20 6.81
N ASN A 131 -5.54 -20.28 6.31
CA ASN A 131 -4.82 -21.30 5.56
C ASN A 131 -4.20 -20.75 4.26
N ASN A 132 -4.93 -19.88 3.54
CA ASN A 132 -4.40 -19.21 2.35
C ASN A 132 -3.17 -18.34 2.70
N LEU A 133 -3.27 -17.53 3.75
CA LEU A 133 -2.15 -16.68 4.20
C LEU A 133 -0.93 -17.52 4.63
N ILE A 134 -1.14 -18.67 5.27
CA ILE A 134 -0.05 -19.63 5.59
C ILE A 134 0.60 -20.17 4.32
N CYS A 135 -0.19 -20.50 3.29
CA CYS A 135 0.33 -20.97 2.01
C CYS A 135 1.15 -19.89 1.29
N ILE A 136 0.69 -18.62 1.31
CA ILE A 136 1.43 -17.48 0.76
C ILE A 136 2.77 -17.33 1.48
N ALA A 137 2.77 -17.27 2.82
CA ALA A 137 3.99 -17.17 3.62
C ALA A 137 4.95 -18.33 3.35
N LYS A 138 4.44 -19.54 3.26
CA LYS A 138 5.23 -20.73 2.92
C LYS A 138 5.90 -20.60 1.55
N GLU A 139 5.18 -20.11 0.55
CA GLU A 139 5.72 -19.89 -0.80
C GLU A 139 6.78 -18.78 -0.81
N VAL A 140 6.58 -17.70 -0.03
CA VAL A 140 7.60 -16.65 0.16
C VAL A 140 8.92 -17.24 0.66
N TYR A 141 8.89 -18.02 1.73
CA TYR A 141 10.12 -18.61 2.31
C TYR A 141 10.73 -19.71 1.46
N LYS A 142 9.92 -20.47 0.72
CA LYS A 142 10.42 -21.45 -0.27
C LYS A 142 11.24 -20.77 -1.38
N ASN A 143 10.97 -19.50 -1.62
CA ASN A 143 11.65 -18.67 -2.60
C ASN A 143 12.65 -17.68 -1.97
N SER A 144 13.17 -17.97 -0.79
CA SER A 144 14.10 -17.10 -0.01
C SER A 144 15.35 -16.65 -0.76
N ARG A 145 15.78 -17.37 -1.79
CA ARG A 145 16.89 -16.97 -2.67
C ARG A 145 16.66 -15.64 -3.41
N TYR A 146 15.39 -15.19 -3.47
CA TYR A 146 15.01 -13.93 -4.10
C TYR A 146 14.88 -12.78 -3.09
N PHE A 147 15.14 -13.01 -1.79
CA PHE A 147 15.18 -11.92 -0.83
C PHE A 147 16.25 -10.91 -1.24
N SER A 148 15.89 -9.61 -1.28
CA SER A 148 16.71 -8.58 -1.95
C SER A 148 18.03 -8.30 -1.22
N ARG A 149 17.97 -7.91 0.05
CA ARG A 149 19.13 -7.63 0.90
C ARG A 149 19.01 -8.29 2.26
N TYR A 150 17.77 -8.44 2.75
CA TYR A 150 17.45 -8.85 4.11
C TYR A 150 16.28 -9.83 4.10
N GLN A 151 16.15 -10.57 5.19
CA GLN A 151 14.98 -11.40 5.44
C GLN A 151 13.72 -10.53 5.60
N PRO A 152 12.51 -11.11 5.54
CA PRO A 152 11.26 -10.40 5.77
C PRO A 152 11.24 -9.66 7.11
N LYS A 153 10.51 -8.53 7.18
CA LYS A 153 10.21 -7.82 8.42
C LYS A 153 8.89 -8.30 8.98
N LEU A 154 8.81 -8.41 10.30
CA LEU A 154 7.58 -8.75 11.00
C LEU A 154 7.15 -7.60 11.92
N LYS A 155 5.94 -7.08 11.70
CA LYS A 155 5.33 -6.06 12.55
C LYS A 155 4.05 -6.59 13.18
N LEU A 156 3.98 -6.51 14.49
CA LEU A 156 2.89 -6.99 15.31
C LEU A 156 2.12 -5.79 15.88
N PHE A 157 0.94 -5.53 15.35
CA PHE A 157 0.09 -4.43 15.79
C PHE A 157 -0.94 -4.93 16.79
N TYR A 158 -0.86 -4.42 18.01
CA TYR A 158 -1.87 -4.68 19.02
C TYR A 158 -2.73 -3.44 19.24
N VAL A 159 -3.95 -3.48 18.75
CA VAL A 159 -4.90 -2.35 18.74
C VAL A 159 -5.86 -2.49 19.90
N CYS A 160 -5.83 -1.56 20.84
CA CYS A 160 -6.66 -1.60 22.03
C CYS A 160 -7.32 -0.25 22.29
N ASN A 161 -8.59 -0.29 22.75
CA ASN A 161 -9.30 0.94 23.11
C ASN A 161 -8.88 1.48 24.51
N GLY A 162 -7.85 0.90 25.12
CA GLY A 162 -7.23 1.35 26.37
C GLY A 162 -6.07 2.31 26.13
N LYS A 163 -5.54 2.84 27.21
CA LYS A 163 -4.31 3.64 27.19
C LYS A 163 -3.10 2.71 27.31
N TRP A 164 -2.12 2.89 26.44
CA TRP A 164 -0.84 2.21 26.58
C TRP A 164 -0.04 2.85 27.72
N THR A 165 0.43 2.01 28.61
CA THR A 165 1.38 2.39 29.68
C THR A 165 2.59 1.49 29.51
N GLU A 166 3.78 2.03 29.64
CA GLU A 166 5.02 1.25 29.60
C GLU A 166 5.17 0.45 30.91
N ASP A 167 4.24 -0.49 31.12
CA ASP A 167 4.27 -1.39 32.25
C ASP A 167 5.42 -2.37 32.09
N VAL A 168 6.21 -2.54 33.16
CA VAL A 168 7.42 -3.38 33.17
C VAL A 168 7.09 -4.84 32.84
N ILE A 169 5.95 -5.34 33.32
CA ILE A 169 5.52 -6.74 33.09
C ILE A 169 5.17 -6.94 31.62
N LEU A 170 4.40 -6.02 31.05
CA LEU A 170 4.03 -6.09 29.62
C LEU A 170 5.27 -5.98 28.74
N LYS A 171 6.20 -5.10 29.09
CA LYS A 171 7.45 -4.95 28.35
C LYS A 171 8.30 -6.22 28.40
N THR A 172 8.42 -6.86 29.58
CA THR A 172 9.14 -8.12 29.71
C THR A 172 8.52 -9.21 28.84
N ILE A 173 7.19 -9.37 28.87
CA ILE A 173 6.49 -10.36 28.02
C ILE A 173 6.77 -10.09 26.53
N ILE A 174 6.74 -8.82 26.11
CA ILE A 174 6.97 -8.46 24.71
C ILE A 174 8.43 -8.76 24.32
N ASP A 175 9.39 -8.31 25.10
CA ASP A 175 10.82 -8.44 24.81
C ASP A 175 11.22 -9.92 24.72
N GLU A 176 10.77 -10.77 25.65
CA GLU A 176 11.02 -12.22 25.63
C GLU A 176 10.43 -12.87 24.37
N ASN A 177 9.20 -12.53 24.00
CA ASN A 177 8.55 -13.10 22.82
C ASN A 177 9.16 -12.61 21.51
N ILE A 178 9.65 -11.37 21.44
CA ILE A 178 10.42 -10.85 20.29
C ILE A 178 11.69 -11.67 20.11
N VAL A 179 12.47 -11.86 21.18
CA VAL A 179 13.70 -12.68 21.13
C VAL A 179 13.43 -14.11 20.64
N GLU A 180 12.32 -14.73 21.08
CA GLU A 180 11.93 -16.06 20.60
C GLU A 180 11.60 -16.09 19.10
N LEU A 181 10.95 -15.03 18.57
CA LEU A 181 10.68 -14.91 17.13
C LEU A 181 11.95 -14.66 16.33
N GLU A 182 12.85 -13.80 16.82
CA GLU A 182 14.14 -13.52 16.18
C GLU A 182 15.03 -14.78 16.12
N ASN A 183 15.02 -15.61 17.18
CA ASN A 183 15.73 -16.89 17.23
C ASN A 183 15.26 -17.91 16.19
N LYS A 184 14.08 -17.71 15.56
CA LYS A 184 13.66 -18.53 14.42
C LYS A 184 14.48 -18.26 13.16
N ASN A 185 15.26 -17.19 13.11
CA ASN A 185 16.06 -16.75 11.96
C ASN A 185 15.23 -16.62 10.66
N LEU A 186 13.98 -16.19 10.79
CA LEU A 186 13.07 -15.96 9.66
C LEU A 186 12.99 -14.48 9.30
N PHE A 187 13.34 -13.58 10.22
CA PHE A 187 13.09 -12.15 10.10
C PHE A 187 14.37 -11.34 10.20
N GLU A 188 14.41 -10.23 9.46
CA GLU A 188 15.40 -9.16 9.64
C GLU A 188 15.16 -8.41 10.96
N SER A 189 13.87 -8.13 11.24
CA SER A 189 13.43 -7.46 12.45
C SER A 189 12.06 -7.93 12.87
N VAL A 190 11.80 -7.92 14.17
CA VAL A 190 10.48 -8.15 14.78
C VAL A 190 10.14 -6.94 15.62
N GLU A 191 9.01 -6.30 15.32
CA GLU A 191 8.56 -5.10 16.02
C GLU A 191 7.17 -5.34 16.62
N PHE A 192 6.97 -4.99 17.90
CA PHE A 192 5.65 -4.92 18.53
C PHE A 192 5.21 -3.47 18.64
N ILE A 193 4.05 -3.14 18.09
CA ILE A 193 3.57 -1.78 17.91
C ILE A 193 2.19 -1.64 18.57
N PRO A 194 2.11 -1.11 19.80
CA PRO A 194 0.83 -0.88 20.45
C PRO A 194 0.13 0.34 19.82
N TYR A 195 -1.15 0.15 19.49
CA TYR A 195 -2.07 1.22 19.12
C TYR A 195 -3.06 1.39 20.26
N ASP A 196 -2.84 2.39 21.10
CA ASP A 196 -3.77 2.81 22.14
C ASP A 196 -4.89 3.69 21.57
N VAL A 197 -5.88 4.02 22.36
CA VAL A 197 -7.04 4.82 21.95
C VAL A 197 -6.65 6.12 21.24
N LYS A 198 -5.60 6.83 21.71
CA LYS A 198 -5.14 8.07 21.08
C LYS A 198 -4.49 7.81 19.73
N LYS A 199 -3.71 6.73 19.63
CA LYS A 199 -3.07 6.32 18.40
C LYS A 199 -4.09 5.86 17.39
N VAL A 200 -5.11 5.08 17.80
CA VAL A 200 -6.26 4.65 16.97
C VAL A 200 -6.95 5.87 16.36
N GLN A 201 -7.33 6.84 17.18
CA GLN A 201 -7.98 8.06 16.73
C GLN A 201 -7.12 8.84 15.73
N LYS A 202 -5.84 9.05 16.07
CA LYS A 202 -4.88 9.74 15.20
C LYS A 202 -4.72 9.03 13.86
N MET A 203 -4.58 7.70 13.87
CA MET A 203 -4.37 6.92 12.64
C MET A 203 -5.63 6.91 11.77
N TYR A 204 -6.82 6.83 12.35
CA TYR A 204 -8.06 6.94 11.58
C TYR A 204 -8.22 8.33 10.93
N LEU A 205 -7.96 9.40 11.67
CA LEU A 205 -7.97 10.74 11.08
C LEU A 205 -6.95 10.87 9.94
N LYS A 206 -5.77 10.25 10.08
CA LYS A 206 -4.75 10.27 9.03
C LYS A 206 -5.24 9.59 7.74
N THR A 207 -6.06 8.54 7.82
CA THR A 207 -6.65 7.90 6.62
C THR A 207 -7.63 8.79 5.86
N LYS A 208 -8.12 9.86 6.49
CA LYS A 208 -9.03 10.85 5.87
C LYS A 208 -8.31 12.08 5.33
N LEU A 209 -7.05 12.26 5.68
CA LEU A 209 -6.29 13.39 5.17
C LEU A 209 -6.00 13.18 3.70
N PRO A 210 -6.19 14.21 2.89
CA PRO A 210 -5.80 14.17 1.50
C PRO A 210 -4.30 13.91 1.39
N VAL A 211 -3.90 13.20 0.35
CA VAL A 211 -2.48 13.08 0.02
C VAL A 211 -2.00 14.42 -0.49
N GLU A 212 -1.03 15.02 0.20
CA GLU A 212 -0.51 16.35 -0.14
C GLU A 212 0.99 16.32 -0.41
N ALA A 213 1.43 17.23 -1.29
CA ALA A 213 2.84 17.53 -1.47
C ALA A 213 3.03 19.01 -1.83
N SER A 214 3.91 19.68 -1.08
CA SER A 214 4.31 21.06 -1.37
C SER A 214 5.65 21.05 -2.11
N ILE A 215 5.68 21.67 -3.29
CA ILE A 215 6.84 21.71 -4.17
C ILE A 215 7.11 23.14 -4.66
N ILE A 216 8.38 23.41 -4.97
CA ILE A 216 8.81 24.67 -5.60
C ILE A 216 9.08 24.42 -7.09
N MET A 217 8.40 25.17 -7.95
CA MET A 217 8.53 25.08 -9.41
C MET A 217 9.20 26.34 -9.96
N GLU A 218 10.47 26.25 -10.31
CA GLU A 218 11.21 27.41 -10.82
C GLU A 218 10.86 27.74 -12.27
N ASN A 219 10.57 26.72 -13.09
CA ASN A 219 10.28 26.87 -14.52
C ASN A 219 8.96 26.20 -14.85
N THR A 220 7.94 26.99 -15.17
CA THR A 220 6.60 26.48 -15.46
C THR A 220 6.08 27.03 -16.77
N ILE A 221 5.55 26.15 -17.61
CA ILE A 221 4.89 26.48 -18.87
C ILE A 221 3.41 26.10 -18.74
N PRO A 222 2.49 27.06 -18.64
CA PRO A 222 1.06 26.76 -18.58
C PRO A 222 0.59 26.18 -19.92
N LEU A 223 -0.32 25.20 -19.84
CA LEU A 223 -1.01 24.67 -21.02
C LEU A 223 -2.22 25.53 -21.38
N PRO A 224 -2.70 25.49 -22.63
CA PRO A 224 -3.93 26.13 -23.04
C PRO A 224 -5.13 25.68 -22.18
N LYS A 225 -6.16 26.52 -22.09
CA LYS A 225 -7.41 26.15 -21.41
C LYS A 225 -8.05 24.94 -22.08
N ILE A 226 -8.42 23.95 -21.28
CA ILE A 226 -9.07 22.70 -21.69
C ILE A 226 -10.35 22.56 -20.86
N ASP A 227 -11.46 22.24 -21.48
CA ASP A 227 -12.73 22.08 -20.80
C ASP A 227 -12.64 20.95 -19.76
N GLY A 228 -13.09 21.21 -18.54
CA GLY A 228 -13.04 20.30 -17.41
C GLY A 228 -11.66 20.20 -16.72
N VAL A 229 -10.66 20.96 -17.17
CA VAL A 229 -9.35 21.10 -16.51
C VAL A 229 -9.26 22.50 -15.91
N LYS A 230 -9.05 22.60 -14.60
CA LYS A 230 -8.93 23.89 -13.90
C LYS A 230 -7.61 24.58 -14.24
N SER A 231 -6.52 23.84 -14.19
CA SER A 231 -5.19 24.28 -14.63
C SER A 231 -4.36 23.07 -15.09
N ALA A 232 -3.44 23.33 -16.02
CA ALA A 232 -2.45 22.33 -16.43
C ALA A 232 -1.16 23.01 -16.83
N MET A 233 -0.03 22.39 -16.51
CA MET A 233 1.28 22.96 -16.73
C MET A 233 2.36 21.91 -16.90
N PHE A 234 3.43 22.29 -17.61
CA PHE A 234 4.69 21.56 -17.61
C PHE A 234 5.70 22.30 -16.73
N THR A 235 6.47 21.51 -15.98
CA THR A 235 7.58 22.00 -15.17
C THR A 235 8.75 21.03 -15.23
N ILE A 236 9.93 21.48 -14.90
CA ILE A 236 11.11 20.63 -14.69
C ILE A 236 11.50 20.78 -13.23
N LEU A 237 11.33 19.70 -12.47
CA LEU A 237 11.63 19.70 -11.04
C LEU A 237 13.04 19.16 -10.78
N PRO A 238 13.88 19.87 -9.99
CA PRO A 238 15.07 19.26 -9.43
C PRO A 238 14.69 18.08 -8.55
N PHE A 239 15.55 17.08 -8.45
CA PHE A 239 15.26 15.85 -7.68
C PHE A 239 14.77 16.13 -6.26
N LYS A 240 15.37 17.10 -5.55
CA LYS A 240 14.97 17.52 -4.20
C LYS A 240 13.49 17.94 -4.07
N GLU A 241 12.91 18.47 -5.15
CA GLU A 241 11.48 18.83 -5.18
C GLU A 241 10.63 17.66 -5.66
N PHE A 242 11.13 16.91 -6.65
CA PHE A 242 10.43 15.74 -7.16
C PHE A 242 10.26 14.65 -6.10
N VAL A 243 11.26 14.41 -5.27
CA VAL A 243 11.20 13.38 -4.21
C VAL A 243 10.06 13.62 -3.22
N LYS A 244 9.64 14.87 -2.98
CA LYS A 244 8.50 15.22 -2.13
C LYS A 244 7.16 14.68 -2.67
N LEU A 245 7.08 14.46 -3.98
CA LEU A 245 5.90 13.84 -4.60
C LEU A 245 5.83 12.34 -4.36
N ILE A 246 6.95 11.67 -4.17
CA ILE A 246 7.04 10.21 -4.16
C ILE A 246 7.46 9.60 -2.82
N VAL A 247 7.95 10.39 -1.86
CA VAL A 247 8.44 9.90 -0.57
C VAL A 247 7.69 10.56 0.58
N ASP A 248 7.34 9.78 1.60
CA ASP A 248 6.70 10.24 2.82
C ASP A 248 7.71 10.65 3.90
N ASP A 249 7.20 11.16 5.03
CA ASP A 249 8.02 11.59 6.18
C ASP A 249 8.83 10.46 6.84
N ASN A 250 8.55 9.20 6.53
CA ASN A 250 9.26 8.02 7.03
C ASN A 250 10.25 7.45 6.01
N ASP A 251 10.63 8.22 4.99
CA ASP A 251 11.49 7.81 3.88
C ASP A 251 10.96 6.61 3.08
N LYS A 252 9.63 6.41 3.05
CA LYS A 252 8.97 5.38 2.26
C LYS A 252 8.32 5.96 1.03
N ILE A 253 8.25 5.15 -0.02
CA ILE A 253 7.54 5.55 -1.24
C ILE A 253 6.04 5.72 -0.93
N LYS A 254 5.48 6.87 -1.33
CA LYS A 254 4.06 7.18 -1.16
C LYS A 254 3.21 6.30 -2.08
N SER A 255 1.99 6.01 -1.65
CA SER A 255 0.97 5.32 -2.45
C SER A 255 0.23 6.29 -3.39
N VAL A 256 0.97 7.05 -4.17
CA VAL A 256 0.44 8.06 -5.10
C VAL A 256 0.38 7.58 -6.55
N PHE A 257 0.77 6.36 -6.79
CA PHE A 257 0.73 5.78 -8.13
C PHE A 257 -0.66 5.20 -8.36
N GLU A 258 -1.36 5.69 -9.37
CA GLU A 258 -2.61 5.07 -9.79
C GLU A 258 -2.39 3.57 -10.03
N ASP A 259 -3.44 2.76 -9.88
CA ASP A 259 -3.43 1.31 -10.16
C ASP A 259 -2.90 1.06 -11.58
N ASN A 260 -1.61 1.28 -11.73
CA ASN A 260 -0.93 1.06 -12.98
C ASN A 260 -0.91 -0.45 -13.17
N ILE A 261 -1.58 -0.92 -14.19
CA ILE A 261 -1.66 -2.31 -14.66
C ILE A 261 -0.26 -2.95 -14.71
N ARG A 262 0.77 -2.12 -14.79
CA ARG A 262 2.19 -2.46 -14.66
C ARG A 262 2.75 -1.83 -13.39
N GLY A 263 2.72 -2.52 -12.28
CA GLY A 263 3.54 -2.09 -11.16
C GLY A 263 5.02 -1.96 -11.54
N PHE A 264 5.82 -1.52 -10.60
CA PHE A 264 7.28 -1.45 -10.80
C PHE A 264 7.83 -2.81 -11.20
N LEU A 265 8.34 -2.92 -12.43
CA LEU A 265 8.83 -4.16 -13.04
C LEU A 265 10.23 -4.55 -12.54
N GLY A 266 10.75 -3.89 -11.49
CA GLY A 266 12.11 -4.13 -10.99
C GLY A 266 13.20 -3.56 -11.90
N LEU A 267 14.46 -3.70 -11.45
CA LEU A 267 15.62 -3.19 -12.19
C LEU A 267 16.22 -4.25 -13.13
N LYS A 268 16.12 -5.56 -12.81
CA LYS A 268 16.93 -6.58 -13.49
C LYS A 268 16.39 -7.04 -14.84
N ASP A 269 15.07 -7.09 -15.01
CA ASP A 269 14.46 -7.68 -16.21
C ASP A 269 13.73 -6.65 -17.10
N ASN A 270 13.88 -5.37 -16.79
CA ASN A 270 13.31 -4.28 -17.55
C ASN A 270 14.42 -3.37 -18.08
N THR A 271 14.68 -3.44 -19.39
CA THR A 271 15.72 -2.64 -20.04
C THR A 271 15.52 -1.14 -19.84
N VAL A 272 14.27 -0.65 -19.82
CA VAL A 272 13.94 0.76 -19.57
C VAL A 272 14.38 1.18 -18.17
N ASN A 273 14.06 0.36 -17.13
CA ASN A 273 14.47 0.66 -15.76
C ASN A 273 15.99 0.62 -15.59
N GLN A 274 16.67 -0.33 -16.27
CA GLN A 274 18.13 -0.40 -16.27
C GLN A 274 18.74 0.83 -16.94
N ASP A 275 18.20 1.31 -18.03
CA ASP A 275 18.71 2.47 -18.75
C ASP A 275 18.51 3.77 -17.94
N ILE A 276 17.35 3.88 -17.24
CA ILE A 276 17.11 4.99 -16.29
C ILE A 276 18.13 4.92 -15.15
N GLN A 277 18.37 3.75 -14.57
CA GLN A 277 19.35 3.57 -13.50
C GLN A 277 20.77 3.90 -13.97
N LYS A 278 21.20 3.39 -15.12
CA LYS A 278 22.52 3.68 -15.70
C LYS A 278 22.74 5.17 -15.92
N THR A 279 21.73 5.89 -16.38
CA THR A 279 21.82 7.35 -16.55
C THR A 279 22.24 8.05 -15.25
N ILE A 280 21.82 7.52 -14.11
CA ILE A 280 22.15 8.06 -12.78
C ILE A 280 23.53 7.55 -12.33
N THR A 281 23.75 6.22 -12.35
CA THR A 281 24.94 5.58 -11.77
C THR A 281 26.22 5.77 -12.60
N GLU A 282 26.09 6.03 -13.91
CA GLU A 282 27.20 6.32 -14.81
C GLU A 282 27.55 7.82 -14.92
N GLY A 283 26.98 8.66 -14.05
CA GLY A 283 27.29 10.08 -13.97
C GLY A 283 26.65 10.96 -15.06
N ARG A 284 25.66 10.42 -15.80
CA ARG A 284 24.93 11.13 -16.86
C ARG A 284 23.67 11.85 -16.36
N THR A 285 23.64 12.19 -15.08
CA THR A 285 22.48 12.80 -14.39
C THR A 285 21.98 14.07 -15.07
N GLY A 286 22.86 14.88 -15.67
CA GLY A 286 22.48 16.10 -16.43
C GLY A 286 21.70 15.80 -17.73
N GLU A 287 21.78 14.58 -18.26
CA GLU A 287 21.08 14.16 -19.47
C GLU A 287 19.70 13.52 -19.13
N PHE A 288 19.39 13.33 -17.85
CA PHE A 288 18.20 12.63 -17.42
C PHE A 288 16.90 13.17 -18.03
N CYS A 289 16.76 14.49 -18.08
CA CYS A 289 15.57 15.14 -18.64
C CYS A 289 15.43 14.98 -20.17
N LEU A 290 16.51 14.63 -20.87
CA LEU A 290 16.49 14.36 -22.32
C LEU A 290 16.16 12.90 -22.62
N LEU A 291 16.58 11.99 -21.73
CA LEU A 291 16.52 10.55 -21.95
C LEU A 291 15.24 9.91 -21.36
N ASN A 292 14.45 10.68 -20.60
CA ASN A 292 13.26 10.18 -19.93
C ASN A 292 12.01 10.97 -20.30
N ASN A 293 10.89 10.26 -20.50
CA ASN A 293 9.60 10.85 -20.88
C ASN A 293 8.94 11.71 -19.79
N GLY A 294 9.50 11.73 -18.59
CA GLY A 294 8.97 12.47 -17.46
C GLY A 294 7.79 11.78 -16.75
N VAL A 295 7.13 12.55 -15.89
CA VAL A 295 6.07 12.09 -15.00
C VAL A 295 4.81 12.91 -15.22
N THR A 296 3.63 12.28 -15.20
CA THR A 296 2.35 13.00 -15.24
C THR A 296 1.64 12.83 -13.89
N VAL A 297 1.30 13.95 -13.29
CA VAL A 297 0.60 14.09 -12.02
C VAL A 297 -0.78 14.68 -12.27
N VAL A 298 -1.81 14.07 -11.74
CA VAL A 298 -3.17 14.62 -11.70
C VAL A 298 -3.52 14.93 -10.25
N ALA A 299 -3.96 16.15 -9.96
CA ALA A 299 -4.37 16.60 -8.65
C ALA A 299 -5.82 17.10 -8.68
N GLU A 300 -6.58 16.85 -7.64
CA GLU A 300 -7.94 17.37 -7.48
C GLU A 300 -7.91 18.90 -7.30
N LYS A 301 -6.91 19.38 -6.54
CA LYS A 301 -6.73 20.80 -6.26
C LYS A 301 -5.26 21.18 -6.15
N ILE A 302 -4.94 22.36 -6.68
CA ILE A 302 -3.64 23.00 -6.52
C ILE A 302 -3.83 24.29 -5.72
N ILE A 303 -3.09 24.46 -4.63
CA ILE A 303 -3.09 25.67 -3.80
C ILE A 303 -1.70 26.28 -3.85
N GLY A 304 -1.62 27.59 -3.91
CA GLY A 304 -0.34 28.31 -3.84
C GLY A 304 -0.32 29.51 -4.79
N THR A 305 0.75 30.26 -4.70
CA THR A 305 0.98 31.46 -5.53
C THR A 305 2.44 31.48 -6.01
N GLY A 306 2.60 31.78 -7.29
CA GLY A 306 3.94 31.86 -7.88
C GLY A 306 4.60 30.51 -8.05
N MET A 307 5.78 30.33 -7.47
CA MET A 307 6.57 29.10 -7.57
C MET A 307 6.22 28.04 -6.53
N ASP A 308 5.64 28.44 -5.40
CA ASP A 308 5.26 27.53 -4.31
C ASP A 308 3.84 27.01 -4.51
N ILE A 309 3.70 25.72 -4.72
CA ILE A 309 2.39 25.07 -4.83
C ILE A 309 2.27 23.85 -3.92
N THR A 310 1.06 23.60 -3.48
CA THR A 310 0.66 22.37 -2.78
C THR A 310 -0.35 21.64 -3.64
N LEU A 311 -0.02 20.41 -4.00
CA LEU A 311 -0.93 19.47 -4.65
C LEU A 311 -1.74 18.74 -3.60
N ILE A 312 -3.05 18.69 -3.78
CA ILE A 312 -4.00 18.03 -2.87
C ILE A 312 -4.72 16.91 -3.63
N ASN A 313 -4.82 15.72 -3.02
CA ASN A 313 -5.39 14.51 -3.62
C ASN A 313 -4.82 14.26 -5.01
N TYR A 314 -3.50 14.10 -5.06
CA TYR A 314 -2.81 13.89 -6.33
C TYR A 314 -2.44 12.43 -6.53
N GLN A 315 -2.34 12.06 -7.80
CA GLN A 315 -1.89 10.75 -8.25
C GLN A 315 -0.87 10.91 -9.37
N ILE A 316 0.10 9.99 -9.43
CA ILE A 316 1.04 9.85 -10.54
C ILE A 316 0.45 8.84 -11.51
N VAL A 317 -0.09 9.34 -12.63
CA VAL A 317 -0.79 8.54 -13.63
C VAL A 317 0.14 8.02 -14.73
N ASN A 318 1.34 8.59 -14.86
CA ASN A 318 2.40 8.11 -15.75
C ASN A 318 3.78 8.41 -15.14
N GLY A 319 4.78 7.58 -15.44
CA GLY A 319 6.13 7.69 -14.90
C GLY A 319 6.37 6.87 -13.64
N CYS A 320 5.57 5.85 -13.38
CA CYS A 320 5.73 4.92 -12.24
C CYS A 320 7.13 4.29 -12.24
N GLN A 321 7.62 3.80 -13.39
CA GLN A 321 8.95 3.20 -13.49
C GLN A 321 10.04 4.23 -13.15
N THR A 322 9.98 5.40 -13.78
CA THR A 322 10.90 6.51 -13.51
C THR A 322 10.94 6.89 -12.04
N SER A 323 9.76 7.04 -11.43
CA SER A 323 9.63 7.42 -10.02
C SER A 323 10.22 6.37 -9.08
N ASN A 324 9.97 5.08 -9.33
CA ASN A 324 10.52 4.00 -8.51
C ASN A 324 12.05 3.87 -8.68
N VAL A 325 12.59 4.01 -9.90
CA VAL A 325 14.04 3.99 -10.10
C VAL A 325 14.70 5.18 -9.40
N LEU A 326 14.11 6.37 -9.47
CA LEU A 326 14.59 7.56 -8.74
C LEU A 326 14.55 7.35 -7.22
N TYR A 327 13.50 6.69 -6.70
CA TYR A 327 13.43 6.33 -5.29
C TYR A 327 14.54 5.35 -4.88
N GLU A 328 14.80 4.31 -5.67
CA GLU A 328 15.89 3.34 -5.41
C GLU A 328 17.27 4.00 -5.47
N CYS A 329 17.47 4.96 -6.37
CA CYS A 329 18.72 5.71 -6.55
C CYS A 329 18.84 6.95 -5.66
N ARG A 330 17.92 7.21 -4.73
CA ARG A 330 17.87 8.46 -3.94
C ARG A 330 19.11 8.75 -3.08
N ASN A 331 19.92 7.74 -2.83
CA ASN A 331 21.16 7.84 -2.05
C ASN A 331 22.43 7.90 -2.91
N GLU A 332 22.29 7.96 -4.24
CA GLU A 332 23.43 8.10 -5.15
C GLU A 332 24.04 9.51 -5.07
N SER A 333 25.37 9.61 -5.19
CA SER A 333 26.13 10.83 -4.92
C SER A 333 25.74 12.04 -5.80
N ASP A 334 25.29 11.78 -7.02
CA ASP A 334 24.98 12.82 -8.02
C ASP A 334 23.49 12.99 -8.28
N ILE A 335 22.64 12.42 -7.44
CA ILE A 335 21.17 12.44 -7.61
C ILE A 335 20.60 13.88 -7.62
N ASP A 336 21.20 14.78 -6.86
CA ASP A 336 20.78 16.19 -6.79
C ASP A 336 20.92 16.94 -8.13
N LYS A 337 21.70 16.39 -9.08
CA LYS A 337 21.86 16.95 -10.44
C LYS A 337 20.75 16.48 -11.39
N VAL A 338 19.89 15.57 -10.95
CA VAL A 338 18.78 15.06 -11.75
C VAL A 338 17.65 16.09 -11.79
N TYR A 339 17.16 16.34 -13.00
CA TYR A 339 15.98 17.14 -13.27
C TYR A 339 14.91 16.28 -13.94
N VAL A 340 13.71 16.32 -13.40
CA VAL A 340 12.59 15.47 -13.84
C VAL A 340 11.54 16.33 -14.55
N PRO A 341 11.25 16.08 -15.85
CA PRO A 341 10.11 16.72 -16.51
C PRO A 341 8.80 16.23 -15.88
N VAL A 342 7.94 17.16 -15.48
CA VAL A 342 6.66 16.84 -14.84
C VAL A 342 5.53 17.61 -15.52
N LYS A 343 4.48 16.89 -15.89
CA LYS A 343 3.19 17.47 -16.27
C LYS A 343 2.26 17.43 -15.07
N ILE A 344 1.71 18.55 -14.66
CA ILE A 344 0.76 18.66 -13.56
C ILE A 344 -0.58 19.11 -14.12
N ILE A 345 -1.65 18.40 -13.77
CA ILE A 345 -3.01 18.65 -14.24
C ILE A 345 -3.93 18.76 -13.03
N GLU A 346 -4.65 19.87 -12.90
CA GLU A 346 -5.67 20.08 -11.88
C GLU A 346 -7.04 19.82 -12.47
N THR A 347 -7.70 18.79 -11.99
CA THR A 347 -9.08 18.45 -12.38
C THR A 347 -9.78 17.62 -11.30
N ASP A 348 -11.05 17.89 -11.06
CA ASP A 348 -11.95 17.07 -10.26
C ASP A 348 -12.88 16.21 -11.15
N ASN A 349 -12.67 16.20 -12.46
CA ASN A 349 -13.44 15.45 -13.43
C ASN A 349 -12.85 14.04 -13.63
N ASN A 350 -13.48 13.03 -13.04
CA ASN A 350 -13.04 11.63 -13.14
C ASN A 350 -12.89 11.14 -14.59
N LYS A 351 -13.72 11.62 -15.54
CA LYS A 351 -13.58 11.20 -16.94
C LYS A 351 -12.26 11.67 -17.53
N ILE A 352 -11.86 12.91 -17.24
CA ILE A 352 -10.59 13.47 -17.71
C ILE A 352 -9.42 12.73 -17.05
N GLN A 353 -9.51 12.42 -15.75
CA GLN A 353 -8.48 11.64 -15.06
C GLN A 353 -8.25 10.30 -15.77
N VAL A 354 -9.33 9.56 -16.03
CA VAL A 354 -9.28 8.27 -16.74
C VAL A 354 -8.72 8.42 -18.16
N GLU A 355 -9.14 9.45 -18.92
CA GLU A 355 -8.65 9.70 -20.28
C GLU A 355 -7.16 10.06 -20.30
N VAL A 356 -6.70 10.89 -19.37
CA VAL A 356 -5.28 11.26 -19.22
C VAL A 356 -4.45 10.02 -18.89
N THR A 357 -4.91 9.21 -17.92
CA THR A 357 -4.25 7.96 -17.54
C THR A 357 -4.12 7.03 -18.73
N ARG A 358 -5.24 6.81 -19.45
CA ARG A 358 -5.27 5.96 -20.64
C ARG A 358 -4.31 6.46 -21.72
N ALA A 359 -4.36 7.74 -22.05
CA ALA A 359 -3.55 8.32 -23.12
C ALA A 359 -2.06 8.29 -22.79
N THR A 360 -1.68 8.51 -21.54
CA THR A 360 -0.27 8.53 -21.12
C THR A 360 0.32 7.13 -20.92
N ASN A 361 -0.50 6.12 -20.67
CA ASN A 361 -0.05 4.73 -20.51
C ASN A 361 -0.07 3.92 -21.82
N ASN A 362 -0.79 4.36 -22.85
CA ASN A 362 -0.88 3.68 -24.16
C ASN A 362 0.40 3.75 -25.01
N GLN A 363 1.47 4.31 -24.52
CA GLN A 363 2.77 4.39 -25.23
C GLN A 363 3.54 3.06 -25.29
N THR A 364 2.99 2.00 -24.70
CA THR A 364 3.48 0.61 -24.81
C THR A 364 2.26 -0.29 -24.95
N GLU A 365 2.31 -1.33 -25.80
CA GLU A 365 1.20 -2.28 -26.03
C GLU A 365 0.60 -2.81 -24.70
N VAL A 366 -0.42 -2.11 -24.21
CA VAL A 366 -1.33 -2.61 -23.16
C VAL A 366 -2.53 -3.16 -23.91
N GLU A 367 -2.88 -4.39 -23.71
CA GLU A 367 -4.10 -4.97 -24.27
C GLU A 367 -5.30 -4.10 -23.86
N THR A 368 -6.15 -3.76 -24.82
CA THR A 368 -7.31 -2.86 -24.62
C THR A 368 -8.22 -3.35 -23.48
N GLU A 369 -8.28 -4.66 -23.27
CA GLU A 369 -9.04 -5.34 -22.21
C GLU A 369 -8.59 -4.94 -20.79
N GLN A 370 -7.29 -4.71 -20.59
CA GLN A 370 -6.75 -4.30 -19.27
C GLN A 370 -7.12 -2.86 -18.91
N LEU A 371 -7.33 -1.99 -19.91
CA LEU A 371 -7.75 -0.62 -19.70
C LEU A 371 -9.26 -0.51 -19.45
N GLU A 372 -10.04 -1.37 -20.11
CA GLU A 372 -11.48 -1.46 -19.86
C GLU A 372 -11.80 -1.91 -18.42
N ALA A 373 -10.96 -2.77 -17.84
CA ALA A 373 -11.10 -3.22 -16.46
C ALA A 373 -11.05 -2.08 -15.41
N LEU A 374 -10.53 -0.90 -15.75
CA LEU A 374 -10.46 0.26 -14.85
C LEU A 374 -11.76 1.09 -14.81
N THR A 375 -12.69 0.85 -15.74
CA THR A 375 -13.92 1.63 -15.80
C THR A 375 -14.82 1.37 -14.59
N GLU A 376 -15.56 2.39 -14.15
CA GLU A 376 -16.52 2.29 -13.05
C GLU A 376 -17.59 1.22 -13.32
N TYR A 377 -18.05 1.14 -14.56
CA TYR A 377 -18.97 0.10 -15.03
C TYR A 377 -18.45 -1.32 -14.80
N GLN A 378 -17.18 -1.58 -15.07
CA GLN A 378 -16.58 -2.90 -14.87
C GLN A 378 -16.41 -3.24 -13.39
N LYS A 379 -16.14 -2.24 -12.54
CA LYS A 379 -16.09 -2.38 -11.08
C LYS A 379 -17.48 -2.68 -10.51
N GLU A 380 -18.52 -1.99 -10.99
CA GLU A 380 -19.90 -2.24 -10.59
C GLU A 380 -20.39 -3.62 -11.05
N LEU A 381 -19.97 -4.06 -12.24
CA LEU A 381 -20.30 -5.37 -12.79
C LEU A 381 -19.66 -6.48 -11.96
N GLU A 382 -18.41 -6.34 -11.56
CA GLU A 382 -17.71 -7.26 -10.65
C GLU A 382 -18.48 -7.38 -9.32
N GLN A 383 -18.83 -6.27 -8.70
CA GLN A 383 -19.61 -6.24 -7.46
C GLN A 383 -20.99 -6.90 -7.61
N TYR A 384 -21.65 -6.69 -8.76
CA TYR A 384 -22.93 -7.31 -9.07
C TYR A 384 -22.82 -8.84 -9.15
N TYR A 385 -21.82 -9.36 -9.88
CA TYR A 385 -21.61 -10.81 -10.00
C TYR A 385 -21.14 -11.44 -8.69
N GLU A 386 -20.31 -10.75 -7.91
CA GLU A 386 -19.97 -11.20 -6.54
C GLU A 386 -21.22 -11.28 -5.63
N ALA A 387 -22.13 -10.34 -5.73
CA ALA A 387 -23.38 -10.36 -4.97
C ALA A 387 -24.32 -11.50 -5.41
N LEU A 388 -24.33 -11.84 -6.70
CA LEU A 388 -25.08 -12.98 -7.24
C LEU A 388 -24.46 -14.31 -6.82
N ALA A 389 -23.14 -14.44 -6.83
CA ALA A 389 -22.41 -15.63 -6.42
C ALA A 389 -22.69 -16.02 -4.96
N LYS A 390 -22.91 -15.03 -4.09
CA LYS A 390 -23.31 -15.26 -2.69
C LYS A 390 -24.73 -15.85 -2.53
N LYS A 391 -25.55 -15.76 -3.58
CA LYS A 391 -26.96 -16.24 -3.55
C LYS A 391 -27.20 -17.55 -4.27
N ASN A 392 -26.30 -18.00 -5.15
CA ASN A 392 -26.48 -19.16 -5.99
C ASN A 392 -25.21 -20.02 -6.09
N ALA A 393 -25.33 -21.32 -5.81
CA ALA A 393 -24.21 -22.28 -5.90
C ALA A 393 -23.63 -22.49 -7.33
N ASN A 394 -24.35 -22.03 -8.37
CA ASN A 394 -23.95 -22.10 -9.78
C ASN A 394 -23.78 -20.69 -10.37
N ALA A 395 -23.27 -19.74 -9.61
CA ALA A 395 -23.08 -18.39 -10.08
C ALA A 395 -21.94 -18.28 -11.11
N LEU A 396 -22.15 -17.44 -12.11
CA LEU A 396 -21.09 -17.00 -13.00
C LEU A 396 -20.18 -16.03 -12.28
N TYR A 397 -18.87 -16.24 -12.39
CA TYR A 397 -17.88 -15.28 -11.93
C TYR A 397 -17.56 -14.31 -13.05
N TYR A 398 -17.45 -13.04 -12.71
CA TYR A 398 -16.99 -12.03 -13.63
C TYR A 398 -15.51 -11.73 -13.37
N GLU A 399 -14.68 -12.14 -14.32
CA GLU A 399 -13.25 -11.86 -14.31
C GLU A 399 -13.02 -10.46 -14.91
N ARG A 400 -12.74 -9.47 -14.05
CA ARG A 400 -12.43 -8.11 -14.50
C ARG A 400 -10.98 -7.95 -14.94
N ARG A 401 -10.10 -8.75 -14.38
CA ARG A 401 -8.66 -8.78 -14.69
C ARG A 401 -8.25 -10.20 -15.02
N ALA A 402 -7.41 -10.38 -16.02
CA ALA A 402 -6.91 -11.69 -16.39
C ALA A 402 -6.29 -12.42 -15.20
N ASN A 403 -6.74 -13.64 -14.91
CA ASN A 403 -6.33 -14.49 -13.78
C ASN A 403 -6.78 -13.99 -12.39
N GLN A 404 -7.92 -13.33 -12.28
CA GLN A 404 -8.52 -12.89 -11.02
C GLN A 404 -9.16 -14.05 -10.26
#